data_791276b4337deb9f57057e182969c73c
#
_entry.id   791276b4337deb9f57057e182969c73c
#
_cell.length_a   1.000
_cell.length_b   1.000
_cell.length_c   1.000
_cell.angle_alpha   90.00
_cell.angle_beta   90.00
_cell.angle_gamma   90.00
#
_symmetry.space_group_name_H-M   'P 1'
#
loop_
_entity.id
_entity.type
_entity.pdbx_description
1 polymer ?
#
loop_
_entity_poly.entity_id
_entity_poly.type
_entity_poly.pdbx_seq_one_letter_code
_entity_poly.pdbx_strand_id
1 'polypeptide(L)'
;MNLTDLLESTGGSESIGKLAAQFGLDKADASKLIGALSPALVKGMQKQTASPETRAGLERAIQSEKHQRYLDEPDRLADEDARQDGNGILEHLFGSKDVSRAVAARAAEDTGIDASLIKKALPIVAGLALGAMGRKARAQGGNGGGLGALAGLLAGSDGKFDLDAVRNVAGKFF
;
A
#
# COMPACT_ATOMS: atom_id res chain seq x y z
N MET A 1 -6.85 2.77 -11.60
CA MET A 1 -5.77 1.84 -11.18
C MET A 1 -5.90 1.60 -9.68
N ASN A 2 -6.09 0.37 -9.27
CA ASN A 2 -6.10 0.00 -7.85
C ASN A 2 -4.73 -0.58 -7.44
N LEU A 3 -4.55 -0.92 -6.17
CA LEU A 3 -3.28 -1.45 -5.67
C LEU A 3 -2.92 -2.80 -6.32
N THR A 4 -3.91 -3.64 -6.61
CA THR A 4 -3.69 -4.91 -7.30
C THR A 4 -3.15 -4.69 -8.71
N ASP A 5 -3.77 -3.78 -9.48
CA ASP A 5 -3.30 -3.41 -10.83
C ASP A 5 -1.89 -2.82 -10.79
N LEU A 6 -1.61 -2.00 -9.77
CA LEU A 6 -0.26 -1.44 -9.57
C LEU A 6 0.77 -2.54 -9.33
N LEU A 7 0.46 -3.50 -8.45
CA LEU A 7 1.34 -4.64 -8.18
C LEU A 7 1.58 -5.47 -9.43
N GLU A 8 0.53 -5.81 -10.17
CA GLU A 8 0.65 -6.59 -11.40
C GLU A 8 1.47 -5.86 -12.47
N SER A 9 1.25 -4.56 -12.65
CA SER A 9 1.98 -3.75 -13.63
C SER A 9 3.45 -3.51 -13.28
N THR A 10 3.81 -3.65 -12.01
CA THR A 10 5.19 -3.49 -11.52
C THR A 10 5.94 -4.80 -11.30
N GLY A 11 5.40 -5.93 -11.79
CA GLY A 11 6.02 -7.24 -11.64
C GLY A 11 5.71 -7.95 -10.32
N GLY A 12 4.74 -7.47 -9.56
CA GLY A 12 4.34 -8.05 -8.28
C GLY A 12 3.37 -9.23 -8.37
N SER A 13 3.09 -9.74 -9.55
CA SER A 13 2.19 -10.89 -9.74
C SER A 13 2.69 -12.15 -9.03
N GLU A 14 4.00 -12.37 -9.02
CA GLU A 14 4.63 -13.46 -8.28
C GLU A 14 4.55 -13.21 -6.77
N SER A 15 4.73 -11.97 -6.33
CA SER A 15 4.59 -11.58 -4.92
C SER A 15 3.18 -11.83 -4.39
N ILE A 16 2.14 -11.59 -5.20
CA ILE A 16 0.75 -11.93 -4.86
C ILE A 16 0.59 -13.43 -4.70
N GLY A 17 1.19 -14.23 -5.59
CA GLY A 17 1.18 -15.70 -5.49
C GLY A 17 1.90 -16.22 -4.24
N LYS A 18 3.03 -15.63 -3.88
CA LYS A 18 3.77 -15.97 -2.64
C LYS A 18 3.01 -15.57 -1.39
N LEU A 19 2.38 -14.40 -1.39
CA LEU A 19 1.50 -13.97 -0.31
C LEU A 19 0.34 -14.96 -0.12
N ALA A 20 -0.31 -15.38 -1.21
CA ALA A 20 -1.36 -16.37 -1.19
C ALA A 20 -0.88 -17.69 -0.56
N ALA A 21 0.24 -18.23 -1.02
CA ALA A 21 0.82 -19.47 -0.51
C ALA A 21 1.19 -19.38 0.97
N GLN A 22 1.75 -18.25 1.40
CA GLN A 22 2.15 -18.02 2.79
C GLN A 22 0.97 -18.06 3.77
N PHE A 23 -0.20 -17.60 3.34
CA PHE A 23 -1.40 -17.52 4.17
C PHE A 23 -2.44 -18.59 3.85
N GLY A 24 -2.12 -19.57 3.01
CA GLY A 24 -3.05 -20.64 2.64
C GLY A 24 -4.26 -20.15 1.85
N LEU A 25 -4.10 -19.05 1.10
CA LEU A 25 -5.11 -18.48 0.22
C LEU A 25 -4.85 -18.90 -1.22
N ASP A 26 -5.88 -18.87 -2.07
CA ASP A 26 -5.65 -18.86 -3.51
C ASP A 26 -5.28 -17.45 -4.01
N LYS A 27 -4.84 -17.32 -5.25
CA LYS A 27 -4.43 -16.05 -5.84
C LYS A 27 -5.60 -15.05 -5.92
N ALA A 28 -6.81 -15.54 -6.17
CA ALA A 28 -8.01 -14.71 -6.23
C ALA A 28 -8.35 -14.11 -4.86
N ASP A 29 -8.27 -14.88 -3.79
CA ASP A 29 -8.50 -14.41 -2.43
C ASP A 29 -7.40 -13.46 -1.96
N ALA A 30 -6.14 -13.70 -2.32
CA ALA A 30 -5.05 -12.76 -2.05
C ALA A 30 -5.28 -11.41 -2.77
N SER A 31 -5.73 -11.43 -4.02
CA SER A 31 -6.09 -10.22 -4.77
C SER A 31 -7.28 -9.48 -4.15
N LYS A 32 -8.31 -10.20 -3.70
CA LYS A 32 -9.44 -9.61 -2.95
C LYS A 32 -8.97 -8.95 -1.66
N LEU A 33 -8.09 -9.62 -0.92
CA LEU A 33 -7.53 -9.09 0.32
C LEU A 33 -6.77 -7.78 0.07
N ILE A 34 -5.89 -7.76 -0.92
CA ILE A 34 -5.15 -6.55 -1.32
C ILE A 34 -6.13 -5.44 -1.72
N GLY A 35 -7.15 -5.77 -2.51
CA GLY A 35 -8.20 -4.83 -2.91
C GLY A 35 -8.96 -4.24 -1.73
N ALA A 36 -9.34 -5.06 -0.76
CA ALA A 36 -10.05 -4.62 0.45
C ALA A 36 -9.19 -3.74 1.37
N LEU A 37 -7.87 -3.99 1.42
CA LEU A 37 -6.93 -3.19 2.21
C LEU A 37 -6.52 -1.89 1.52
N SER A 38 -6.61 -1.81 0.20
CA SER A 38 -6.19 -0.66 -0.62
C SER A 38 -6.74 0.67 -0.13
N PRO A 39 -8.05 0.85 0.10
CA PRO A 39 -8.60 2.15 0.50
C PRO A 39 -8.02 2.66 1.82
N ALA A 40 -7.83 1.77 2.80
CA ALA A 40 -7.26 2.13 4.09
C ALA A 40 -5.78 2.53 3.98
N LEU A 41 -4.99 1.79 3.21
CA LEU A 41 -3.58 2.10 2.97
C LEU A 41 -3.43 3.44 2.24
N VAL A 42 -4.19 3.64 1.17
CA VAL A 42 -4.19 4.89 0.39
C VAL A 42 -4.60 6.07 1.27
N LYS A 43 -5.64 5.94 2.07
CA LYS A 43 -6.08 6.98 3.01
C LYS A 43 -5.02 7.27 4.08
N GLY A 44 -4.34 6.24 4.59
CA GLY A 44 -3.20 6.41 5.49
C GLY A 44 -2.06 7.20 4.84
N MET A 45 -1.71 6.87 3.61
CA MET A 45 -0.69 7.60 2.84
C MET A 45 -1.09 9.06 2.57
N GLN A 46 -2.36 9.31 2.24
CA GLN A 46 -2.87 10.69 2.08
C GLN A 46 -2.68 11.53 3.33
N LYS A 47 -2.95 10.96 4.49
CA LYS A 47 -2.72 11.66 5.77
C LYS A 47 -1.26 12.08 5.94
N GLN A 48 -0.31 11.27 5.46
CA GLN A 48 1.11 11.58 5.52
C GLN A 48 1.51 12.73 4.58
N THR A 49 0.70 13.05 3.59
CA THR A 49 0.96 14.22 2.72
C THR A 49 0.49 15.55 3.31
N ALA A 50 -0.20 15.53 4.46
CA ALA A 50 -0.78 16.71 5.10
C ALA A 50 0.26 17.67 5.69
N SER A 51 1.44 17.17 6.08
CA SER A 51 2.54 18.01 6.56
C SER A 51 3.83 17.77 5.78
N PRO A 52 4.73 18.78 5.68
CA PRO A 52 5.99 18.63 4.96
C PRO A 52 6.89 17.52 5.54
N GLU A 53 6.92 17.36 6.85
CA GLU A 53 7.77 16.38 7.54
C GLU A 53 7.29 14.94 7.27
N THR A 54 6.00 14.68 7.45
CA THR A 54 5.41 13.35 7.20
C THR A 54 5.44 12.99 5.72
N ARG A 55 5.23 13.97 4.85
CA ARG A 55 5.38 13.83 3.40
C ARG A 55 6.79 13.40 2.99
N ALA A 56 7.81 14.06 3.51
CA ALA A 56 9.21 13.71 3.26
C ALA A 56 9.54 12.29 3.75
N GLY A 57 8.98 11.89 4.88
CA GLY A 57 9.07 10.52 5.40
C GLY A 57 8.45 9.49 4.47
N LEU A 58 7.25 9.76 3.96
CA LEU A 58 6.56 8.89 3.00
C LEU A 58 7.35 8.79 1.67
N GLU A 59 7.85 9.89 1.15
CA GLU A 59 8.66 9.90 -0.07
C GLU A 59 9.93 9.05 0.09
N ARG A 60 10.63 9.18 1.21
CA ARG A 60 11.80 8.35 1.51
C ARG A 60 11.44 6.86 1.60
N ALA A 61 10.31 6.52 2.21
CA ALA A 61 9.84 5.15 2.30
C ALA A 61 9.50 4.57 0.91
N ILE A 62 8.85 5.35 0.05
CA ILE A 62 8.54 4.96 -1.34
C ILE A 62 9.83 4.79 -2.16
N GLN A 63 10.82 5.64 -1.98
CA GLN A 63 12.09 5.58 -2.70
C GLN A 63 13.04 4.48 -2.18
N SER A 64 12.75 3.90 -1.02
CA SER A 64 13.60 2.88 -0.42
C SER A 64 13.65 1.61 -1.27
N GLU A 65 14.86 1.19 -1.63
CA GLU A 65 15.09 -0.07 -2.33
C GLU A 65 14.69 -1.29 -1.50
N LYS A 66 14.67 -1.14 -0.18
CA LYS A 66 14.29 -2.18 0.76
C LYS A 66 12.91 -2.76 0.48
N HIS A 67 11.94 -1.91 0.18
CA HIS A 67 10.57 -2.36 -0.12
C HIS A 67 10.45 -2.92 -1.55
N GLN A 68 11.24 -2.43 -2.50
CA GLN A 68 11.25 -2.96 -3.87
C GLN A 68 11.81 -4.38 -3.94
N ARG A 69 12.69 -4.73 -3.01
CA ARG A 69 13.25 -6.08 -2.89
C ARG A 69 12.17 -7.15 -2.76
N TYR A 70 11.05 -6.86 -2.13
CA TYR A 70 9.93 -7.81 -2.00
C TYR A 70 9.22 -8.12 -3.32
N LEU A 71 9.38 -7.28 -4.33
CA LEU A 71 8.90 -7.54 -5.68
C LEU A 71 9.93 -8.36 -6.51
N ASP A 72 11.22 -8.16 -6.26
CA ASP A 72 12.30 -8.85 -6.97
C ASP A 72 12.57 -10.24 -6.36
N GLU A 73 12.43 -10.36 -5.05
CA GLU A 73 12.68 -11.56 -4.28
C GLU A 73 11.42 -11.91 -3.44
N PRO A 74 10.33 -12.42 -4.08
CA PRO A 74 9.06 -12.67 -3.39
C PRO A 74 9.15 -13.64 -2.21
N ASP A 75 10.14 -14.53 -2.20
CA ASP A 75 10.37 -15.46 -1.09
C ASP A 75 10.70 -14.74 0.22
N ARG A 76 11.24 -13.52 0.15
CA ARG A 76 11.52 -12.69 1.33
C ARG A 76 10.27 -12.17 2.04
N LEU A 77 9.09 -12.29 1.44
CA LEU A 77 7.82 -11.95 2.10
C LEU A 77 7.56 -12.83 3.33
N ALA A 78 8.13 -14.02 3.38
CA ALA A 78 8.04 -14.92 4.52
C ALA A 78 9.01 -14.56 5.67
N ASP A 79 9.99 -13.70 5.41
CA ASP A 79 10.99 -13.32 6.40
C ASP A 79 10.38 -12.42 7.49
N GLU A 80 10.90 -12.55 8.71
CA GLU A 80 10.51 -11.69 9.83
C GLU A 80 10.75 -10.20 9.53
N ASP A 81 11.81 -9.90 8.77
CA ASP A 81 12.15 -8.54 8.34
C ASP A 81 11.02 -7.89 7.54
N ALA A 82 10.36 -8.64 6.65
CA ALA A 82 9.23 -8.13 5.88
C ALA A 82 8.05 -7.73 6.78
N ARG A 83 7.79 -8.50 7.82
CA ARG A 83 6.76 -8.21 8.80
C ARG A 83 7.11 -7.00 9.67
N GLN A 84 8.36 -6.89 10.11
CA GLN A 84 8.83 -5.76 10.91
C GLN A 84 8.80 -4.46 10.10
N ASP A 85 9.27 -4.49 8.86
CA ASP A 85 9.19 -3.35 7.94
C ASP A 85 7.76 -2.90 7.71
N GLY A 86 6.88 -3.83 7.44
CA GLY A 86 5.46 -3.56 7.24
C GLY A 86 4.78 -3.00 8.49
N ASN A 87 5.12 -3.48 9.67
CA ASN A 87 4.62 -2.93 10.93
C ASN A 87 5.07 -1.49 11.14
N GLY A 88 6.33 -1.17 10.82
CA GLY A 88 6.83 0.21 10.86
C GLY A 88 6.08 1.12 9.89
N ILE A 89 5.78 0.64 8.68
CA ILE A 89 4.96 1.37 7.71
C ILE A 89 3.56 1.64 8.27
N LEU A 90 2.90 0.62 8.81
CA LEU A 90 1.54 0.74 9.35
C LEU A 90 1.49 1.69 10.56
N GLU A 91 2.50 1.69 11.41
CA GLU A 91 2.60 2.61 12.53
C GLU A 91 2.65 4.06 12.06
N HIS A 92 3.41 4.35 11.01
CA HIS A 92 3.43 5.66 10.38
C HIS A 92 2.11 6.02 9.69
N LEU A 93 1.51 5.08 8.95
CA LEU A 93 0.29 5.35 8.18
C LEU A 93 -0.96 5.53 9.08
N PHE A 94 -1.08 4.72 10.11
CA PHE A 94 -2.28 4.65 10.94
C PHE A 94 -2.13 5.27 12.32
N GLY A 95 -0.90 5.43 12.81
CA GLY A 95 -0.58 6.03 14.09
C GLY A 95 -0.91 5.16 15.31
N SER A 96 -1.68 4.08 15.17
CA SER A 96 -2.00 3.16 16.25
C SER A 96 -2.32 1.74 15.78
N LYS A 97 -2.10 0.78 16.67
CA LYS A 97 -2.47 -0.63 16.44
C LYS A 97 -3.99 -0.82 16.39
N ASP A 98 -4.77 0.02 17.05
CA ASP A 98 -6.22 -0.08 17.05
C ASP A 98 -6.81 0.24 15.67
N VAL A 99 -6.25 1.21 14.96
CA VAL A 99 -6.63 1.50 13.58
C VAL A 99 -6.30 0.32 12.66
N SER A 100 -5.11 -0.28 12.80
CA SER A 100 -4.73 -1.47 12.04
C SER A 100 -5.70 -2.65 12.29
N ARG A 101 -6.12 -2.84 13.54
CA ARG A 101 -7.11 -3.87 13.91
C ARG A 101 -8.48 -3.59 13.29
N ALA A 102 -8.93 -2.33 13.32
CA ALA A 102 -10.20 -1.93 12.71
C ALA A 102 -10.18 -2.13 11.19
N VAL A 103 -9.07 -1.80 10.53
CA VAL A 103 -8.87 -2.06 9.09
C VAL A 103 -8.94 -3.56 8.79
N ALA A 104 -8.28 -4.40 9.59
CA ALA A 104 -8.33 -5.84 9.40
C ALA A 104 -9.73 -6.43 9.63
N ALA A 105 -10.46 -5.95 10.63
CA ALA A 105 -11.84 -6.36 10.89
C ALA A 105 -12.76 -5.98 9.72
N ARG A 106 -12.65 -4.77 9.20
CA ARG A 106 -13.43 -4.32 8.04
C ARG A 106 -13.12 -5.15 6.79
N ALA A 107 -11.85 -5.40 6.52
CA ALA A 107 -11.45 -6.24 5.39
C ALA A 107 -11.96 -7.68 5.54
N ALA A 108 -12.04 -8.22 6.77
CA ALA A 108 -12.63 -9.53 7.04
C ALA A 108 -14.13 -9.57 6.70
N GLU A 109 -14.88 -8.54 7.04
CA GLU A 109 -16.29 -8.41 6.67
C GLU A 109 -16.47 -8.35 5.15
N ASP A 110 -15.63 -7.59 4.46
CA ASP A 110 -15.72 -7.37 3.01
C ASP A 110 -15.29 -8.61 2.18
N THR A 111 -14.35 -9.41 2.69
CA THR A 111 -13.76 -10.53 1.94
C THR A 111 -14.19 -11.91 2.42
N GLY A 112 -14.70 -12.04 3.64
CA GLY A 112 -14.93 -13.32 4.29
C GLY A 112 -13.66 -14.05 4.78
N ILE A 113 -12.50 -13.40 4.68
CA ILE A 113 -11.22 -13.94 5.16
C ILE A 113 -11.09 -13.66 6.66
N ASP A 114 -10.53 -14.61 7.42
CA ASP A 114 -10.37 -14.47 8.87
C ASP A 114 -9.54 -13.23 9.25
N ALA A 115 -10.05 -12.44 10.19
CA ALA A 115 -9.42 -11.20 10.62
C ALA A 115 -8.01 -11.42 11.23
N SER A 116 -7.76 -12.56 11.87
CA SER A 116 -6.44 -12.87 12.43
C SER A 116 -5.40 -13.09 11.32
N LEU A 117 -5.82 -13.69 10.22
CA LEU A 117 -4.99 -13.88 9.03
C LEU A 117 -4.71 -12.54 8.35
N ILE A 118 -5.73 -11.69 8.22
CA ILE A 118 -5.58 -10.35 7.64
C ILE A 118 -4.62 -9.48 8.46
N LYS A 119 -4.67 -9.55 9.78
CA LYS A 119 -3.71 -8.83 10.65
C LYS A 119 -2.27 -9.23 10.39
N LYS A 120 -2.01 -10.50 10.07
CA LYS A 120 -0.66 -10.98 9.73
C LYS A 120 -0.25 -10.59 8.31
N ALA A 121 -1.19 -10.54 7.38
CA ALA A 121 -0.95 -10.17 5.99
C ALA A 121 -0.81 -8.65 5.81
N LEU A 122 -1.50 -7.84 6.60
CA LEU A 122 -1.56 -6.39 6.46
C LEU A 122 -0.18 -5.70 6.41
N PRO A 123 0.79 -6.00 7.30
CA PRO A 123 2.12 -5.42 7.21
C PRO A 123 2.85 -5.79 5.91
N ILE A 124 2.69 -7.02 5.43
CA ILE A 124 3.31 -7.50 4.21
C ILE A 124 2.71 -6.78 2.98
N VAL A 125 1.38 -6.65 2.95
CA VAL A 125 0.69 -5.89 1.89
C VAL A 125 1.13 -4.42 1.89
N ALA A 126 1.32 -3.80 3.06
CA ALA A 126 1.83 -2.43 3.17
C ALA A 126 3.24 -2.29 2.57
N GLY A 127 4.13 -3.23 2.86
CA GLY A 127 5.49 -3.27 2.28
C GLY A 127 5.47 -3.44 0.76
N LEU A 128 4.63 -4.34 0.25
CA LEU A 128 4.44 -4.54 -1.19
C LEU A 128 3.89 -3.28 -1.88
N ALA A 129 2.94 -2.60 -1.24
CA ALA A 129 2.36 -1.37 -1.77
C ALA A 129 3.42 -0.29 -1.96
N LEU A 130 4.26 -0.05 -0.94
CA LEU A 130 5.36 0.91 -1.05
C LEU A 130 6.41 0.49 -2.08
N GLY A 131 6.74 -0.79 -2.15
CA GLY A 131 7.66 -1.32 -3.15
C GLY A 131 7.18 -1.10 -4.58
N ALA A 132 5.90 -1.38 -4.84
CA ALA A 132 5.29 -1.16 -6.16
C ALA A 132 5.23 0.33 -6.52
N MET A 133 4.89 1.19 -5.57
CA MET A 133 4.90 2.64 -5.76
C MET A 133 6.30 3.16 -6.07
N GLY A 134 7.31 2.68 -5.36
CA GLY A 134 8.71 3.05 -5.59
C GLY A 134 9.20 2.63 -6.98
N ARG A 135 8.84 1.44 -7.44
CA ARG A 135 9.17 0.96 -8.78
C ARG A 135 8.49 1.81 -9.86
N LYS A 136 7.22 2.12 -9.69
CA LYS A 136 6.49 2.99 -10.60
C LYS A 136 7.07 4.40 -10.64
N ALA A 137 7.44 4.95 -9.48
CA ALA A 137 8.07 6.26 -9.38
C ALA A 137 9.39 6.34 -10.17
N ARG A 138 10.23 5.31 -10.08
CA ARG A 138 11.48 5.23 -10.85
C ARG A 138 11.25 5.11 -12.34
N ALA A 139 10.27 4.33 -12.76
CA ALA A 139 9.89 4.20 -14.18
C ALA A 139 9.42 5.54 -14.79
N GLN A 140 8.88 6.44 -13.97
CA GLN A 140 8.40 7.76 -14.39
C GLN A 140 9.44 8.89 -14.25
N GLY A 141 10.70 8.58 -13.99
CA GLY A 141 11.80 9.55 -14.00
C GLY A 141 12.17 10.18 -12.65
N GLY A 142 11.75 9.61 -11.54
CA GLY A 142 12.31 9.88 -10.20
C GLY A 142 11.91 11.19 -9.51
N ASN A 143 11.56 12.24 -10.20
CA ASN A 143 11.16 13.51 -9.59
C ASN A 143 9.64 13.56 -9.31
N GLY A 144 9.27 13.38 -8.05
CA GLY A 144 7.86 13.41 -7.63
C GLY A 144 7.05 12.15 -7.98
N GLY A 145 7.68 11.13 -8.56
CA GLY A 145 7.02 9.94 -9.05
C GLY A 145 6.30 9.10 -7.98
N GLY A 146 6.77 9.13 -6.73
CA GLY A 146 6.11 8.42 -5.63
C GLY A 146 4.74 8.99 -5.29
N LEU A 147 4.64 10.30 -5.24
CA LEU A 147 3.36 11.00 -5.05
C LEU A 147 2.49 10.94 -6.31
N GLY A 148 3.08 10.90 -7.50
CA GLY A 148 2.37 10.68 -8.75
C GLY A 148 1.74 9.27 -8.80
N ALA A 149 2.44 8.26 -8.32
CA ALA A 149 1.90 6.90 -8.18
C ALA A 149 0.74 6.84 -7.18
N LEU A 150 0.85 7.56 -6.06
CA LEU A 150 -0.23 7.71 -5.08
C LEU A 150 -1.44 8.42 -5.69
N ALA A 151 -1.23 9.51 -6.41
CA ALA A 151 -2.29 10.22 -7.13
C ALA A 151 -3.00 9.32 -8.16
N GLY A 152 -2.23 8.47 -8.86
CA GLY A 152 -2.79 7.46 -9.77
C GLY A 152 -3.66 6.41 -9.08
N LEU A 153 -3.26 5.96 -7.89
CA LEU A 153 -4.08 5.05 -7.08
C LEU A 153 -5.38 5.71 -6.62
N LEU A 154 -5.31 6.99 -6.24
CA LEU A 154 -6.47 7.78 -5.84
C LEU A 154 -7.45 8.01 -6.99
N ALA A 155 -6.94 8.32 -8.17
CA ALA A 155 -7.74 8.52 -9.37
C ALA A 155 -8.45 7.23 -9.83
N GLY A 156 -7.85 6.07 -9.55
CA GLY A 156 -8.39 4.77 -9.97
C GLY A 156 -9.49 4.21 -9.08
N SER A 157 -9.67 4.75 -7.86
CA SER A 157 -10.64 4.17 -6.92
C SER A 157 -12.10 4.51 -7.22
N ASP A 158 -12.40 5.64 -7.92
CA ASP A 158 -13.79 6.06 -8.17
C ASP A 158 -14.04 6.67 -9.57
N GLY A 159 -13.09 6.67 -10.48
CA GLY A 159 -13.26 7.17 -11.85
C GLY A 159 -13.62 8.68 -11.97
N LYS A 160 -13.65 9.40 -10.85
CA LYS A 160 -13.97 10.84 -10.77
C LYS A 160 -13.01 11.55 -9.82
N PHE A 161 -11.73 11.52 -10.13
CA PHE A 161 -10.81 12.37 -9.43
C PHE A 161 -10.81 13.73 -10.11
N ASP A 162 -11.54 14.68 -9.52
CA ASP A 162 -11.53 16.05 -9.93
C ASP A 162 -10.25 16.72 -9.41
N LEU A 163 -9.32 16.99 -10.32
CA LEU A 163 -8.08 17.73 -10.01
C LEU A 163 -8.38 19.11 -9.39
N ASP A 164 -9.56 19.67 -9.67
CA ASP A 164 -10.03 20.91 -9.06
C ASP A 164 -10.41 20.73 -7.58
N ALA A 165 -10.87 19.54 -7.18
CA ALA A 165 -11.12 19.21 -5.78
C ALA A 165 -9.81 19.15 -4.97
N VAL A 166 -8.73 18.63 -5.56
CA VAL A 166 -7.39 18.62 -4.92
C VAL A 166 -6.82 20.02 -4.82
N ARG A 167 -7.00 20.85 -5.84
CA ARG A 167 -6.60 22.27 -5.82
C ARG A 167 -7.37 23.06 -4.76
N ASN A 168 -8.66 22.79 -4.60
CA ASN A 168 -9.51 23.43 -3.60
C ASN A 168 -9.18 23.00 -2.16
N VAL A 169 -8.80 21.76 -1.97
CA VAL A 169 -8.36 21.27 -0.63
C VAL A 169 -6.96 21.81 -0.32
N ALA A 170 -6.05 21.81 -1.27
CA ALA A 170 -4.73 22.44 -1.11
C ALA A 170 -4.82 23.95 -0.85
N GLY A 171 -5.76 24.65 -1.50
CA GLY A 171 -6.01 26.09 -1.29
C GLY A 171 -6.66 26.44 0.06
N LYS A 172 -7.27 25.47 0.77
CA LYS A 172 -7.84 25.68 2.10
C LYS A 172 -6.87 25.41 3.26
N PHE A 173 -5.73 24.78 3.00
CA PHE A 173 -4.72 24.45 3.98
C PHE A 173 -3.42 25.23 3.83
N PHE A 174 -3.38 26.15 2.90
CA PHE A 174 -2.32 27.15 2.70
C PHE A 174 -2.93 28.56 2.92
#